data_2e45eccf885fd3bed5361e01cfc02ffe
#
_entry.id   2e45eccf885fd3bed5361e01cfc02ffe
#
_cell.length_a   1.000
_cell.length_b   1.000
_cell.length_c   1.000
_cell.angle_alpha   90.00
_cell.angle_beta   90.00
_cell.angle_gamma   90.00
#
_symmetry.space_group_name_H-M   'P 1'
#
loop_
_entity.id
_entity.type
_entity.pdbx_description
1 polymer ?
#
loop_
_entity_poly.entity_id
_entity_poly.type
_entity_poly.pdbx_seq_one_letter_code
_entity_poly.pdbx_strand_id
1 'polypeptide(L)'
;LLLIAAGIGIGFLIKNTTAGHSTPTPSATATAAPVPDVAGMSESDARSAIEGSGLKFVKGDDVASDTVESGKAVSSDPGAGASVLLGGEVTVHFSSGSAMVEVPDVTGMSQSEARSSIEGAGLVWGDVLTEDSASTSAGQIIRTDPGAGTSVERGETVSVVISSGRTTVPQITNMESQEAQAAITAAGLTYNSSTVEATTTDSALDGKYVVTAVNPAEGTSLEIGSAVSITVTHYTLKAQPTAPATGASQKPAEPPGGDKPSESPTDKKDD
;
A
#
# COMPACT_ATOMS: atom_id res chain seq x y z
N LEU A 1 40.38 -32.94 32.61
CA LEU A 1 41.32 -33.40 33.65
C LEU A 1 40.74 -33.08 35.02
N LEU A 2 40.19 -33.99 35.76
CA LEU A 2 40.53 -34.44 37.09
C LEU A 2 39.46 -35.42 37.57
N LEU A 3 39.91 -36.64 37.72
CA LEU A 3 39.31 -37.70 38.55
C LEU A 3 39.47 -37.30 40.02
N ILE A 4 38.49 -37.57 40.86
CA ILE A 4 38.72 -38.02 42.21
C ILE A 4 37.67 -39.09 42.60
N ALA A 5 38.18 -40.28 42.75
CA ALA A 5 37.52 -41.40 43.44
C ALA A 5 37.91 -41.34 44.94
N ALA A 6 36.93 -41.63 45.81
CA ALA A 6 37.15 -42.16 47.15
C ALA A 6 35.80 -42.69 47.62
N GLY A 7 35.49 -43.86 47.82
CA GLY A 7 36.04 -45.02 48.40
C GLY A 7 36.12 -44.92 49.95
N ILE A 8 35.25 -45.62 50.70
CA ILE A 8 35.35 -46.17 52.06
C ILE A 8 33.91 -46.66 52.35
N GLY A 9 33.54 -47.90 52.50
CA GLY A 9 34.10 -49.03 53.15
C GLY A 9 33.61 -49.17 54.59
N ILE A 10 33.02 -50.33 54.90
CA ILE A 10 32.87 -51.01 56.18
C ILE A 10 31.56 -50.79 56.93
N GLY A 11 30.95 -51.95 57.19
CA GLY A 11 29.99 -52.08 58.27
C GLY A 11 29.06 -53.26 58.15
N PHE A 12 29.58 -54.46 58.15
CA PHE A 12 28.87 -55.72 58.33
C PHE A 12 28.32 -55.82 59.73
N LEU A 13 27.00 -55.95 59.89
CA LEU A 13 26.41 -56.50 61.11
C LEU A 13 25.14 -57.28 60.73
N ILE A 14 25.33 -58.58 60.67
CA ILE A 14 24.27 -59.61 60.62
C ILE A 14 23.55 -59.56 61.94
N LYS A 15 22.24 -59.30 61.91
CA LYS A 15 21.29 -59.81 62.88
C LYS A 15 20.19 -60.57 62.17
N ASN A 16 20.29 -61.88 62.30
CA ASN A 16 19.32 -62.86 61.91
C ASN A 16 18.08 -62.69 62.79
N THR A 17 16.93 -62.37 62.20
CA THR A 17 15.62 -62.58 62.80
C THR A 17 14.63 -63.02 61.75
N THR A 18 14.31 -64.30 61.85
CA THR A 18 13.06 -64.97 61.57
C THR A 18 12.17 -64.56 60.38
N ALA A 19 12.04 -65.47 59.45
CA ALA A 19 11.22 -65.52 58.31
C ALA A 19 9.76 -65.08 58.57
N GLY A 20 9.41 -63.94 57.96
CA GLY A 20 8.06 -63.70 57.50
C GLY A 20 8.02 -63.94 55.99
N HIS A 21 7.37 -65.06 55.58
CA HIS A 21 7.08 -65.29 54.17
C HIS A 21 6.08 -64.25 53.74
N SER A 22 6.58 -63.13 53.27
CA SER A 22 5.78 -62.18 52.45
C SER A 22 5.65 -62.83 51.08
N THR A 23 4.55 -63.43 50.79
CA THR A 23 4.14 -63.74 49.42
C THR A 23 4.28 -62.46 48.61
N PRO A 24 5.05 -62.44 47.50
CA PRO A 24 5.03 -61.28 46.62
C PRO A 24 3.59 -61.16 46.12
N THR A 25 2.92 -60.11 46.54
CA THR A 25 1.68 -59.65 45.85
C THR A 25 2.03 -59.53 44.37
N PRO A 26 1.26 -60.16 43.45
CA PRO A 26 1.53 -59.99 42.02
C PRO A 26 1.48 -58.49 41.72
N SER A 27 2.62 -57.95 41.38
CA SER A 27 2.70 -56.62 40.83
C SER A 27 1.82 -56.60 39.59
N ALA A 28 0.69 -55.92 39.67
CA ALA A 28 -0.17 -55.76 38.51
C ALA A 28 0.71 -55.26 37.37
N THR A 29 0.93 -56.13 36.38
CA THR A 29 1.65 -55.77 35.17
C THR A 29 0.83 -54.63 34.51
N ALA A 30 1.27 -53.40 34.68
CA ALA A 30 0.60 -52.28 34.08
C ALA A 30 0.65 -52.49 32.56
N THR A 31 -0.49 -52.76 31.95
CA THR A 31 -0.59 -52.95 30.51
C THR A 31 -0.37 -51.61 29.83
N ALA A 32 0.59 -51.56 28.92
CA ALA A 32 0.89 -50.41 28.11
C ALA A 32 0.45 -50.68 26.66
N ALA A 33 0.10 -49.62 25.97
CA ALA A 33 -0.23 -49.62 24.55
C ALA A 33 0.74 -48.67 23.78
N PRO A 34 1.09 -49.00 22.55
CA PRO A 34 1.86 -48.11 21.72
C PRO A 34 0.97 -46.95 21.24
N VAL A 35 1.52 -45.74 21.21
CA VAL A 35 0.87 -44.59 20.61
C VAL A 35 0.74 -44.78 19.10
N PRO A 36 -0.47 -44.72 18.52
CA PRO A 36 -0.65 -44.84 17.07
C PRO A 36 -0.01 -43.67 16.34
N ASP A 37 0.39 -43.88 15.09
CA ASP A 37 0.80 -42.78 14.21
C ASP A 37 -0.43 -42.00 13.75
N VAL A 38 -0.50 -40.73 14.12
CA VAL A 38 -1.63 -39.84 13.83
C VAL A 38 -1.25 -38.72 12.86
N ALA A 39 0.01 -38.70 12.36
CA ALA A 39 0.47 -37.67 11.48
C ALA A 39 -0.42 -37.54 10.22
N GLY A 40 -0.81 -36.27 9.88
CA GLY A 40 -1.70 -36.00 8.75
C GLY A 40 -3.16 -36.36 8.92
N MET A 41 -3.56 -36.92 10.06
CA MET A 41 -4.97 -37.26 10.34
C MET A 41 -5.78 -36.02 10.73
N SER A 42 -7.09 -36.07 10.50
CA SER A 42 -8.02 -35.11 11.09
C SER A 42 -8.12 -35.28 12.61
N GLU A 43 -8.62 -34.27 13.31
CA GLU A 43 -8.81 -34.35 14.77
C GLU A 43 -9.71 -35.54 15.16
N SER A 44 -10.79 -35.80 14.40
CA SER A 44 -11.69 -36.91 14.65
C SER A 44 -11.03 -38.29 14.47
N ASP A 45 -10.20 -38.41 13.43
CA ASP A 45 -9.52 -39.67 13.12
C ASP A 45 -8.40 -39.94 14.13
N ALA A 46 -7.60 -38.92 14.46
CA ALA A 46 -6.55 -38.99 15.46
C ALA A 46 -7.10 -39.35 16.84
N ARG A 47 -8.21 -38.71 17.24
CA ARG A 47 -8.92 -39.07 18.48
C ARG A 47 -9.36 -40.52 18.47
N SER A 48 -10.02 -40.96 17.41
CA SER A 48 -10.50 -42.34 17.27
C SER A 48 -9.35 -43.36 17.31
N ALA A 49 -8.22 -43.07 16.69
CA ALA A 49 -7.05 -43.94 16.69
C ALA A 49 -6.44 -44.05 18.10
N ILE A 50 -6.28 -42.95 18.83
CA ILE A 50 -5.71 -42.94 20.17
C ILE A 50 -6.64 -43.62 21.17
N GLU A 51 -7.94 -43.29 21.16
CA GLU A 51 -8.93 -43.88 22.05
C GLU A 51 -9.13 -45.38 21.74
N GLY A 52 -9.08 -45.77 20.46
CA GLY A 52 -9.11 -47.17 20.02
C GLY A 52 -7.93 -48.01 20.53
N SER A 53 -6.80 -47.39 20.84
CA SER A 53 -5.63 -48.00 21.46
C SER A 53 -5.72 -48.07 22.99
N GLY A 54 -6.81 -47.61 23.58
CA GLY A 54 -7.01 -47.59 25.03
C GLY A 54 -6.29 -46.45 25.73
N LEU A 55 -5.90 -45.39 24.99
CA LEU A 55 -5.25 -44.19 25.48
C LEU A 55 -6.27 -43.02 25.52
N LYS A 56 -5.93 -41.93 26.20
CA LYS A 56 -6.74 -40.72 26.21
C LYS A 56 -6.20 -39.68 25.23
N PHE A 57 -7.07 -39.19 24.36
CA PHE A 57 -6.76 -38.09 23.49
C PHE A 57 -6.84 -36.73 24.23
N VAL A 58 -5.82 -35.89 24.06
CA VAL A 58 -5.80 -34.51 24.51
C VAL A 58 -5.42 -33.65 23.30
N LYS A 59 -6.22 -32.59 23.01
CA LYS A 59 -5.85 -31.64 22.01
C LYS A 59 -4.82 -30.67 22.61
N GLY A 60 -3.65 -30.56 21.96
CA GLY A 60 -2.63 -29.57 22.27
C GLY A 60 -2.87 -28.25 21.50
N ASP A 61 -1.95 -27.30 21.69
CA ASP A 61 -1.96 -26.03 20.95
C ASP A 61 -1.70 -26.28 19.46
N ASP A 62 -2.37 -25.50 18.62
CA ASP A 62 -2.13 -25.54 17.19
C ASP A 62 -0.75 -24.94 16.87
N VAL A 63 -0.04 -25.54 15.91
CA VAL A 63 1.32 -25.12 15.50
C VAL A 63 1.33 -24.80 14.01
N ALA A 64 2.07 -23.74 13.63
CA ALA A 64 2.24 -23.43 12.22
C ALA A 64 3.06 -24.52 11.52
N SER A 65 2.66 -24.92 10.31
CA SER A 65 3.35 -25.92 9.50
C SER A 65 3.21 -25.58 8.02
N ASP A 66 4.36 -25.46 7.33
CA ASP A 66 4.40 -25.21 5.89
C ASP A 66 4.21 -26.51 5.06
N THR A 67 4.16 -27.66 5.73
CA THR A 67 4.08 -29.00 5.09
C THR A 67 2.82 -29.77 5.42
N VAL A 68 2.10 -29.38 6.47
CA VAL A 68 0.88 -30.04 6.92
C VAL A 68 -0.29 -29.08 6.82
N GLU A 69 -1.35 -29.48 6.11
CA GLU A 69 -2.56 -28.67 5.94
C GLU A 69 -3.18 -28.31 7.28
N SER A 70 -3.82 -27.12 7.33
CA SER A 70 -4.55 -26.66 8.51
C SER A 70 -5.59 -27.69 8.99
N GLY A 71 -5.62 -27.91 10.31
CA GLY A 71 -6.52 -28.88 10.96
C GLY A 71 -6.06 -30.35 10.91
N LYS A 72 -4.87 -30.62 10.34
CA LYS A 72 -4.27 -31.96 10.34
C LYS A 72 -3.23 -32.10 11.45
N ALA A 73 -3.10 -33.31 12.02
CA ALA A 73 -2.13 -33.58 13.08
C ALA A 73 -0.68 -33.45 12.58
N VAL A 74 0.11 -32.66 13.30
CA VAL A 74 1.54 -32.46 13.04
C VAL A 74 2.39 -33.41 13.86
N SER A 75 2.07 -33.54 15.14
CA SER A 75 2.83 -34.35 16.09
C SER A 75 1.97 -34.82 17.25
N SER A 76 2.44 -35.85 17.97
CA SER A 76 1.89 -36.26 19.23
C SER A 76 2.97 -36.32 20.30
N ASP A 77 2.58 -36.11 21.55
CA ASP A 77 3.42 -36.27 22.73
C ASP A 77 2.67 -37.12 23.78
N PRO A 78 3.16 -38.33 24.11
CA PRO A 78 4.31 -39.05 23.52
C PRO A 78 4.16 -39.35 22.03
N GLY A 79 5.31 -39.40 21.31
CA GLY A 79 5.33 -39.64 19.87
C GLY A 79 4.88 -41.06 19.46
N ALA A 80 4.57 -41.24 18.17
CA ALA A 80 4.14 -42.50 17.59
C ALA A 80 5.09 -43.65 17.97
N GLY A 81 4.53 -44.81 18.36
CA GLY A 81 5.28 -45.97 18.81
C GLY A 81 5.76 -45.94 20.27
N ALA A 82 5.63 -44.83 20.97
CA ALA A 82 5.95 -44.79 22.40
C ALA A 82 4.99 -45.64 23.20
N SER A 83 5.51 -46.35 24.24
CA SER A 83 4.68 -47.15 25.14
C SER A 83 4.10 -46.30 26.25
N VAL A 84 2.77 -46.22 26.31
CA VAL A 84 2.03 -45.46 27.30
C VAL A 84 1.11 -46.42 28.08
N LEU A 85 0.98 -46.24 29.39
CA LEU A 85 0.05 -47.03 30.19
C LEU A 85 -1.39 -46.87 29.70
N LEU A 86 -2.19 -47.91 29.68
CA LEU A 86 -3.60 -47.82 29.33
C LEU A 86 -4.29 -46.72 30.14
N GLY A 87 -5.06 -45.87 29.46
CA GLY A 87 -5.69 -44.69 30.03
C GLY A 87 -4.75 -43.49 30.21
N GLY A 88 -3.47 -43.59 29.81
CA GLY A 88 -2.55 -42.47 29.75
C GLY A 88 -2.89 -41.47 28.65
N GLU A 89 -2.46 -40.25 28.80
CA GLU A 89 -2.80 -39.14 27.88
C GLU A 89 -1.79 -39.05 26.75
N VAL A 90 -2.29 -38.74 25.56
CA VAL A 90 -1.50 -38.41 24.36
C VAL A 90 -1.99 -37.07 23.85
N THR A 91 -1.14 -36.10 23.92
CA THR A 91 -1.40 -34.75 23.39
C THR A 91 -1.09 -34.72 21.91
N VAL A 92 -2.02 -34.23 21.08
CA VAL A 92 -1.84 -34.09 19.64
C VAL A 92 -1.90 -32.63 19.27
N HIS A 93 -0.87 -32.16 18.56
CA HIS A 93 -0.78 -30.82 18.01
C HIS A 93 -1.23 -30.83 16.56
N PHE A 94 -2.07 -29.86 16.20
CA PHE A 94 -2.62 -29.74 14.85
C PHE A 94 -1.99 -28.54 14.13
N SER A 95 -1.94 -28.61 12.80
CA SER A 95 -1.48 -27.50 11.98
C SER A 95 -2.49 -26.35 12.00
N SER A 96 -2.00 -25.15 12.24
CA SER A 96 -2.73 -23.91 11.97
C SER A 96 -2.64 -23.46 10.50
N GLY A 97 -1.89 -24.21 9.67
CA GLY A 97 -1.49 -23.80 8.32
C GLY A 97 -0.11 -23.13 8.31
N SER A 98 0.29 -22.59 7.16
CA SER A 98 1.57 -21.90 7.01
C SER A 98 1.67 -20.67 7.92
N ALA A 99 2.88 -20.38 8.36
CA ALA A 99 3.12 -19.17 9.13
C ALA A 99 2.78 -17.93 8.29
N MET A 100 2.04 -16.98 8.87
CA MET A 100 1.79 -15.69 8.22
C MET A 100 3.02 -14.79 8.32
N VAL A 101 3.33 -14.11 7.24
CA VAL A 101 4.41 -13.12 7.13
C VAL A 101 3.89 -11.86 6.46
N GLU A 102 4.47 -10.72 6.79
CA GLU A 102 4.10 -9.45 6.14
C GLU A 102 4.94 -9.22 4.88
N VAL A 103 4.31 -8.72 3.82
CA VAL A 103 4.98 -8.27 2.61
C VAL A 103 5.82 -7.04 2.95
N PRO A 104 7.15 -7.07 2.77
CA PRO A 104 8.01 -5.93 3.09
C PRO A 104 7.75 -4.75 2.16
N ASP A 105 7.93 -3.53 2.66
CA ASP A 105 7.93 -2.33 1.80
C ASP A 105 9.25 -2.26 1.05
N VAL A 106 9.16 -2.45 -0.24
CA VAL A 106 10.30 -2.40 -1.18
C VAL A 106 10.19 -1.24 -2.18
N THR A 107 9.25 -0.31 -1.95
CA THR A 107 9.04 0.85 -2.82
C THR A 107 10.30 1.68 -2.96
N GLY A 108 10.65 2.06 -4.19
CA GLY A 108 11.86 2.82 -4.50
C GLY A 108 13.17 2.03 -4.49
N MET A 109 13.15 0.76 -4.10
CA MET A 109 14.34 -0.11 -4.15
C MET A 109 14.64 -0.56 -5.59
N SER A 110 15.88 -0.96 -5.85
CA SER A 110 16.23 -1.68 -7.06
C SER A 110 15.62 -3.10 -7.03
N GLN A 111 15.47 -3.74 -8.19
CA GLN A 111 14.96 -5.11 -8.28
C GLN A 111 15.76 -6.11 -7.43
N SER A 112 17.10 -5.96 -7.37
CA SER A 112 17.96 -6.86 -6.61
C SER A 112 17.78 -6.73 -5.10
N GLU A 113 17.64 -5.51 -4.59
CA GLU A 113 17.39 -5.24 -3.18
C GLU A 113 15.99 -5.70 -2.78
N ALA A 114 14.98 -5.37 -3.60
CA ALA A 114 13.60 -5.77 -3.39
C ALA A 114 13.44 -7.30 -3.34
N ARG A 115 14.10 -8.00 -4.30
CA ARG A 115 14.11 -9.47 -4.34
C ARG A 115 14.72 -10.06 -3.07
N SER A 116 15.87 -9.55 -2.63
CA SER A 116 16.51 -10.02 -1.40
C SER A 116 15.63 -9.78 -0.17
N SER A 117 14.90 -8.68 -0.14
CA SER A 117 13.98 -8.34 0.95
C SER A 117 12.77 -9.27 1.00
N ILE A 118 12.13 -9.52 -0.16
CA ILE A 118 10.96 -10.40 -0.30
C ILE A 118 11.34 -11.85 0.03
N GLU A 119 12.44 -12.36 -0.55
CA GLU A 119 12.92 -13.72 -0.26
C GLU A 119 13.40 -13.86 1.20
N GLY A 120 13.99 -12.80 1.78
CA GLY A 120 14.39 -12.76 3.19
C GLY A 120 13.19 -12.79 4.17
N ALA A 121 12.03 -12.31 3.76
CA ALA A 121 10.78 -12.43 4.51
C ALA A 121 10.15 -13.84 4.40
N GLY A 122 10.74 -14.74 3.59
CA GLY A 122 10.20 -16.08 3.37
C GLY A 122 9.09 -16.13 2.33
N LEU A 123 9.05 -15.14 1.43
CA LEU A 123 8.12 -15.03 0.30
C LEU A 123 8.82 -15.40 -1.01
N VAL A 124 8.06 -15.64 -2.07
CA VAL A 124 8.60 -15.98 -3.39
C VAL A 124 8.53 -14.75 -4.30
N TRP A 125 9.65 -14.46 -4.97
CA TRP A 125 9.68 -13.42 -6.00
C TRP A 125 8.88 -13.85 -7.23
N GLY A 126 7.85 -13.07 -7.56
CA GLY A 126 6.92 -13.32 -8.66
C GLY A 126 7.27 -12.58 -9.96
N ASP A 127 6.22 -12.28 -10.71
CA ASP A 127 6.32 -11.58 -11.99
C ASP A 127 6.76 -10.13 -11.82
N VAL A 128 7.51 -9.64 -12.82
CA VAL A 128 7.96 -8.25 -12.91
C VAL A 128 7.18 -7.56 -14.02
N LEU A 129 6.29 -6.67 -13.65
CA LEU A 129 5.53 -5.84 -14.59
C LEU A 129 6.20 -4.46 -14.71
N THR A 130 6.03 -3.79 -15.83
CA THR A 130 6.59 -2.46 -16.05
C THR A 130 5.46 -1.46 -16.26
N GLU A 131 5.54 -0.31 -15.58
CA GLU A 131 4.55 0.77 -15.65
C GLU A 131 5.24 2.14 -15.70
N ASP A 132 4.61 3.10 -16.37
CA ASP A 132 5.09 4.48 -16.39
C ASP A 132 4.82 5.14 -15.02
N SER A 133 5.80 5.89 -14.52
CA SER A 133 5.70 6.59 -13.23
C SER A 133 6.38 7.95 -13.31
N ALA A 134 5.68 8.98 -12.87
CA ALA A 134 6.21 10.35 -12.82
C ALA A 134 7.22 10.59 -11.69
N SER A 135 7.22 9.73 -10.67
CA SER A 135 7.97 9.95 -9.42
C SER A 135 9.04 8.89 -9.13
N THR A 136 9.02 7.76 -9.83
CA THR A 136 9.91 6.62 -9.56
C THR A 136 10.90 6.46 -10.71
N SER A 137 12.19 6.43 -10.40
CA SER A 137 13.24 6.28 -11.42
C SER A 137 13.15 4.93 -12.13
N ALA A 138 13.67 4.87 -13.36
CA ALA A 138 13.69 3.64 -14.17
C ALA A 138 14.26 2.44 -13.40
N GLY A 139 13.55 1.32 -13.45
CA GLY A 139 13.97 0.06 -12.82
C GLY A 139 13.76 -0.04 -11.31
N GLN A 140 13.27 1.01 -10.66
CA GLN A 140 12.89 0.96 -9.24
C GLN A 140 11.45 0.46 -9.06
N ILE A 141 11.19 -0.15 -7.91
CA ILE A 141 9.87 -0.70 -7.57
C ILE A 141 8.88 0.44 -7.31
N ILE A 142 7.73 0.38 -7.98
CA ILE A 142 6.58 1.26 -7.74
C ILE A 142 5.70 0.69 -6.64
N ARG A 143 5.37 -0.60 -6.74
CA ARG A 143 4.50 -1.32 -5.80
C ARG A 143 4.68 -2.83 -5.92
N THR A 144 4.13 -3.54 -4.96
CA THR A 144 4.02 -5.00 -4.94
C THR A 144 2.57 -5.44 -5.01
N ASP A 145 2.34 -6.68 -5.41
CA ASP A 145 1.05 -7.36 -5.35
C ASP A 145 1.28 -8.81 -4.85
N PRO A 146 0.82 -9.14 -3.62
CA PRO A 146 0.12 -8.30 -2.63
C PRO A 146 0.91 -7.07 -2.16
N GLY A 147 0.19 -6.02 -1.74
CA GLY A 147 0.80 -4.74 -1.32
C GLY A 147 1.61 -4.86 -0.03
N ALA A 148 2.57 -3.93 0.15
CA ALA A 148 3.37 -3.84 1.37
C ALA A 148 2.52 -3.79 2.65
N GLY A 149 2.94 -4.48 3.70
CA GLY A 149 2.23 -4.63 4.98
C GLY A 149 1.06 -5.63 4.97
N THR A 150 0.76 -6.25 3.81
CA THR A 150 -0.25 -7.32 3.75
C THR A 150 0.30 -8.57 4.42
N SER A 151 -0.50 -9.18 5.30
CA SER A 151 -0.17 -10.47 5.90
C SER A 151 -0.58 -11.59 4.95
N VAL A 152 0.38 -12.39 4.53
CA VAL A 152 0.22 -13.50 3.57
C VAL A 152 0.86 -14.78 4.12
N GLU A 153 0.56 -15.92 3.54
CA GLU A 153 1.21 -17.17 3.93
C GLU A 153 2.70 -17.16 3.54
N ARG A 154 3.53 -17.77 4.38
CA ARG A 154 4.93 -18.00 4.03
C ARG A 154 5.03 -18.81 2.74
N GLY A 155 5.90 -18.39 1.82
CA GLY A 155 6.02 -18.99 0.50
C GLY A 155 5.04 -18.44 -0.55
N GLU A 156 4.16 -17.50 -0.18
CA GLU A 156 3.30 -16.79 -1.13
C GLU A 156 4.13 -16.01 -2.15
N THR A 157 3.63 -15.95 -3.37
CA THR A 157 4.29 -15.25 -4.47
C THR A 157 3.92 -13.76 -4.46
N VAL A 158 4.92 -12.90 -4.48
CA VAL A 158 4.77 -11.45 -4.56
C VAL A 158 5.28 -10.96 -5.91
N SER A 159 4.36 -10.46 -6.74
CA SER A 159 4.68 -9.80 -7.99
C SER A 159 5.05 -8.35 -7.74
N VAL A 160 5.88 -7.78 -8.60
CA VAL A 160 6.34 -6.41 -8.47
C VAL A 160 6.07 -5.61 -9.72
N VAL A 161 5.82 -4.34 -9.55
CA VAL A 161 5.69 -3.37 -10.63
C VAL A 161 6.87 -2.42 -10.54
N ILE A 162 7.64 -2.33 -11.61
CA ILE A 162 8.80 -1.45 -11.74
C ILE A 162 8.50 -0.26 -12.63
N SER A 163 9.20 0.84 -12.37
CA SER A 163 9.12 2.01 -13.23
C SER A 163 9.84 1.78 -14.55
N SER A 164 9.18 2.15 -15.65
CA SER A 164 9.82 2.26 -16.97
C SER A 164 10.80 3.44 -17.06
N GLY A 165 10.75 4.37 -16.11
CA GLY A 165 11.43 5.67 -16.18
C GLY A 165 10.76 6.64 -17.15
N ARG A 166 9.53 6.37 -17.55
CA ARG A 166 8.74 7.16 -18.48
C ARG A 166 7.49 7.71 -17.80
N THR A 167 6.99 8.78 -18.36
CA THR A 167 5.75 9.46 -17.95
C THR A 167 5.04 9.97 -19.19
N THR A 168 3.78 10.34 -19.06
CA THR A 168 2.99 10.88 -20.16
C THR A 168 2.83 12.39 -20.06
N VAL A 169 2.85 13.08 -21.21
CA VAL A 169 2.52 14.51 -21.28
C VAL A 169 1.08 14.71 -20.82
N PRO A 170 0.84 15.52 -19.78
CA PRO A 170 -0.52 15.73 -19.25
C PRO A 170 -1.39 16.53 -20.22
N GLN A 171 -2.72 16.44 -20.06
CA GLN A 171 -3.67 17.27 -20.79
C GLN A 171 -3.69 18.67 -20.20
N ILE A 172 -3.14 19.63 -20.91
CA ILE A 172 -2.94 21.02 -20.45
C ILE A 172 -3.42 22.08 -21.44
N THR A 173 -3.88 21.66 -22.63
CA THR A 173 -4.47 22.58 -23.60
C THR A 173 -5.70 23.27 -23.03
N ASN A 174 -5.80 24.57 -23.19
CA ASN A 174 -6.81 25.47 -22.61
C ASN A 174 -6.70 25.69 -21.08
N MET A 175 -5.69 25.17 -20.41
CA MET A 175 -5.41 25.53 -19.01
C MET A 175 -4.71 26.89 -18.92
N GLU A 176 -4.85 27.55 -17.79
CA GLU A 176 -4.01 28.70 -17.48
C GLU A 176 -2.55 28.29 -17.36
N SER A 177 -1.65 29.16 -17.81
CA SER A 177 -0.22 28.86 -17.89
C SER A 177 0.37 28.33 -16.57
N GLN A 178 -0.01 28.89 -15.44
CA GLN A 178 0.49 28.47 -14.14
C GLN A 178 0.03 27.05 -13.75
N GLU A 179 -1.24 26.73 -14.03
CA GLU A 179 -1.81 25.41 -13.78
C GLU A 179 -1.15 24.34 -14.68
N ALA A 180 -0.96 24.68 -15.97
CA ALA A 180 -0.28 23.82 -16.93
C ALA A 180 1.18 23.52 -16.52
N GLN A 181 1.90 24.54 -16.03
CA GLN A 181 3.28 24.38 -15.54
C GLN A 181 3.33 23.44 -14.31
N ALA A 182 2.38 23.58 -13.39
CA ALA A 182 2.27 22.71 -12.24
C ALA A 182 1.99 21.26 -12.67
N ALA A 183 1.08 21.05 -13.62
CA ALA A 183 0.75 19.71 -14.15
C ALA A 183 1.95 19.05 -14.85
N ILE A 184 2.73 19.79 -15.66
CA ILE A 184 3.95 19.27 -16.30
C ILE A 184 4.98 18.88 -15.26
N THR A 185 5.19 19.71 -14.25
CA THR A 185 6.15 19.44 -13.17
C THR A 185 5.71 18.23 -12.32
N ALA A 186 4.42 18.12 -12.00
CA ALA A 186 3.85 16.97 -11.29
C ALA A 186 3.99 15.66 -12.09
N ALA A 187 3.97 15.75 -13.44
CA ALA A 187 4.26 14.62 -14.32
C ALA A 187 5.76 14.29 -14.42
N GLY A 188 6.64 14.92 -13.63
CA GLY A 188 8.10 14.67 -13.66
C GLY A 188 8.78 15.19 -14.91
N LEU A 189 8.14 16.10 -15.66
CA LEU A 189 8.66 16.70 -16.89
C LEU A 189 9.14 18.12 -16.62
N THR A 190 10.00 18.64 -17.51
CA THR A 190 10.39 20.04 -17.56
C THR A 190 9.61 20.75 -18.68
N TYR A 191 9.54 22.09 -18.64
CA TYR A 191 8.84 22.83 -19.68
C TYR A 191 9.65 24.03 -20.18
N ASN A 192 9.43 24.34 -21.46
CA ASN A 192 9.83 25.60 -22.08
C ASN A 192 8.55 26.31 -22.55
N SER A 193 8.38 27.58 -22.21
CA SER A 193 7.22 28.38 -22.64
C SER A 193 7.58 29.45 -23.62
N SER A 194 6.76 29.63 -24.65
CA SER A 194 6.77 30.80 -25.54
C SER A 194 5.41 31.49 -25.43
N THR A 195 5.41 32.83 -25.42
CA THR A 195 4.19 33.61 -25.32
C THR A 195 3.88 34.25 -26.68
N VAL A 196 2.59 34.16 -27.06
CA VAL A 196 2.04 34.81 -28.27
C VAL A 196 0.93 35.76 -27.82
N GLU A 197 0.90 36.96 -28.37
CA GLU A 197 -0.17 37.93 -28.11
C GLU A 197 -1.35 37.70 -29.07
N ALA A 198 -2.57 37.71 -28.55
CA ALA A 198 -3.78 37.66 -29.32
C ALA A 198 -4.86 38.60 -28.78
N THR A 199 -5.74 39.09 -29.66
CA THR A 199 -6.90 39.86 -29.24
C THR A 199 -8.13 38.96 -29.17
N THR A 200 -8.97 39.19 -28.16
CA THR A 200 -10.20 38.45 -27.96
C THR A 200 -11.41 39.38 -27.85
N THR A 201 -12.59 38.88 -28.17
CA THR A 201 -13.87 39.55 -27.86
C THR A 201 -14.51 38.96 -26.61
N ASP A 202 -13.96 37.89 -26.06
CA ASP A 202 -14.41 37.24 -24.85
C ASP A 202 -13.75 37.89 -23.62
N SER A 203 -14.57 38.57 -22.82
CA SER A 203 -14.10 39.22 -21.60
C SER A 203 -13.59 38.25 -20.52
N ALA A 204 -13.97 36.97 -20.59
CA ALA A 204 -13.48 35.95 -19.66
C ALA A 204 -12.02 35.58 -19.90
N LEU A 205 -11.52 35.83 -21.10
CA LEU A 205 -10.12 35.59 -21.49
C LEU A 205 -9.22 36.82 -21.35
N ASP A 206 -9.79 38.00 -21.10
CA ASP A 206 -8.99 39.22 -20.99
C ASP A 206 -7.92 39.15 -19.89
N GLY A 207 -6.69 39.46 -20.23
CA GLY A 207 -5.54 39.41 -19.34
C GLY A 207 -5.07 37.98 -18.99
N LYS A 208 -5.68 36.94 -19.56
CA LYS A 208 -5.32 35.56 -19.27
C LYS A 208 -4.21 35.01 -20.17
N TYR A 209 -3.41 34.12 -19.58
CA TYR A 209 -2.35 33.37 -20.22
C TYR A 209 -2.78 31.93 -20.36
N VAL A 210 -3.22 31.50 -21.54
CA VAL A 210 -3.80 30.19 -21.80
C VAL A 210 -2.89 29.37 -22.70
N VAL A 211 -2.68 28.09 -22.38
CA VAL A 211 -1.92 27.15 -23.21
C VAL A 211 -2.72 26.81 -24.47
N THR A 212 -2.15 27.13 -25.64
CA THR A 212 -2.79 26.91 -26.95
C THR A 212 -2.11 25.85 -27.79
N ALA A 213 -0.86 25.49 -27.49
CA ALA A 213 -0.16 24.38 -28.14
C ALA A 213 0.83 23.72 -27.19
N VAL A 214 0.99 22.41 -27.39
CA VAL A 214 1.85 21.53 -26.59
C VAL A 214 2.66 20.65 -27.55
N ASN A 215 3.96 20.56 -27.34
CA ASN A 215 4.86 19.73 -28.13
C ASN A 215 5.94 19.09 -27.23
N PRO A 216 6.10 17.75 -27.15
CA PRO A 216 5.28 16.75 -27.84
C PRO A 216 3.80 16.78 -27.41
N ALA A 217 2.93 16.17 -28.24
CA ALA A 217 1.49 16.18 -27.99
C ALA A 217 1.12 15.50 -26.66
N GLU A 218 0.01 15.94 -26.09
CA GLU A 218 -0.60 15.34 -24.90
C GLU A 218 -0.79 13.81 -25.05
N GLY A 219 -0.55 13.04 -23.98
CA GLY A 219 -0.57 11.59 -24.00
C GLY A 219 0.70 10.94 -24.58
N THR A 220 1.67 11.72 -25.09
CA THR A 220 2.96 11.17 -25.52
C THR A 220 3.76 10.68 -24.32
N SER A 221 4.28 9.44 -24.38
CA SER A 221 5.18 8.92 -23.35
C SER A 221 6.60 9.45 -23.58
N LEU A 222 7.19 10.02 -22.54
CA LEU A 222 8.53 10.61 -22.51
C LEU A 222 9.33 10.05 -21.33
N GLU A 223 10.65 10.16 -21.41
CA GLU A 223 11.50 9.91 -20.24
C GLU A 223 11.30 11.01 -19.19
N ILE A 224 11.34 10.64 -17.91
CA ILE A 224 11.28 11.59 -16.79
C ILE A 224 12.38 12.66 -16.98
N GLY A 225 12.04 13.92 -16.75
CA GLY A 225 12.94 15.06 -16.93
C GLY A 225 12.98 15.62 -18.36
N SER A 226 12.32 14.95 -19.33
CA SER A 226 12.22 15.47 -20.71
C SER A 226 11.51 16.83 -20.75
N ALA A 227 11.86 17.65 -21.73
CA ALA A 227 11.27 18.98 -21.91
C ALA A 227 10.02 18.93 -22.79
N VAL A 228 8.96 19.59 -22.34
CA VAL A 228 7.74 19.85 -23.10
C VAL A 228 7.72 21.34 -23.47
N SER A 229 7.56 21.65 -24.75
CA SER A 229 7.40 23.03 -25.22
C SER A 229 5.92 23.39 -25.24
N ILE A 230 5.56 24.47 -24.54
CA ILE A 230 4.20 25.00 -24.51
C ILE A 230 4.15 26.37 -25.16
N THR A 231 3.11 26.62 -25.96
CA THR A 231 2.78 27.94 -26.46
C THR A 231 1.64 28.48 -25.61
N VAL A 232 1.90 29.64 -25.00
CA VAL A 232 0.94 30.33 -24.14
C VAL A 232 0.45 31.56 -24.92
N THR A 233 -0.85 31.70 -25.07
CA THR A 233 -1.47 32.88 -25.66
C THR A 233 -1.92 33.81 -24.55
N HIS A 234 -1.41 35.03 -24.59
CA HIS A 234 -1.89 36.15 -23.77
C HIS A 234 -3.00 36.87 -24.52
N TYR A 235 -4.20 36.88 -23.94
CA TYR A 235 -5.35 37.49 -24.55
C TYR A 235 -5.59 38.90 -24.01
N THR A 236 -5.83 39.85 -24.95
CA THR A 236 -6.25 41.21 -24.64
C THR A 236 -7.57 41.52 -25.34
N LEU A 237 -8.48 42.23 -24.65
CA LEU A 237 -9.74 42.66 -25.29
C LEU A 237 -9.48 43.53 -26.51
N LYS A 238 -10.14 43.18 -27.61
CA LYS A 238 -10.19 44.04 -28.76
C LYS A 238 -10.88 45.35 -28.40
N ALA A 239 -10.16 46.46 -28.48
CA ALA A 239 -10.76 47.76 -28.23
C ALA A 239 -12.01 47.94 -29.09
N GLN A 240 -13.15 48.05 -28.43
CA GLN A 240 -14.38 48.42 -29.15
C GLN A 240 -14.19 49.80 -29.74
N PRO A 241 -14.46 50.00 -31.05
CA PRO A 241 -14.40 51.35 -31.60
C PRO A 241 -15.33 52.26 -30.77
N THR A 242 -14.78 53.22 -30.09
CA THR A 242 -15.57 54.27 -29.48
C THR A 242 -16.35 54.94 -30.61
N ALA A 243 -17.66 54.76 -30.63
CA ALA A 243 -18.49 55.51 -31.54
C ALA A 243 -18.15 57.00 -31.36
N PRO A 244 -17.94 57.77 -32.46
CA PRO A 244 -17.66 59.19 -32.32
C PRO A 244 -18.82 59.79 -31.53
N ALA A 245 -18.48 60.60 -30.53
CA ALA A 245 -19.44 61.31 -29.72
C ALA A 245 -20.29 62.20 -30.63
N THR A 246 -21.46 61.68 -31.07
CA THR A 246 -22.43 62.44 -31.83
C THR A 246 -23.19 63.28 -30.85
N GLY A 247 -22.99 64.58 -30.92
CA GLY A 247 -23.92 65.50 -30.27
C GLY A 247 -23.33 66.58 -29.40
N ALA A 248 -22.44 67.38 -29.98
CA ALA A 248 -22.52 68.80 -29.60
C ALA A 248 -23.79 69.37 -30.25
N SER A 249 -24.86 69.42 -29.47
CA SER A 249 -26.09 70.12 -29.84
C SER A 249 -25.71 71.59 -30.11
N GLN A 250 -25.58 71.95 -31.38
CA GLN A 250 -25.54 73.38 -31.76
C GLN A 250 -26.92 73.95 -31.45
N LYS A 251 -26.97 74.81 -30.45
CA LYS A 251 -28.03 75.80 -30.21
C LYS A 251 -28.26 76.60 -31.50
N PRO A 252 -29.52 76.70 -32.05
CA PRO A 252 -29.77 77.50 -33.21
C PRO A 252 -29.41 78.98 -32.93
N ALA A 253 -28.74 79.62 -33.84
CA ALA A 253 -28.44 81.03 -33.82
C ALA A 253 -29.70 81.84 -34.06
N GLU A 254 -30.02 82.78 -33.14
CA GLU A 254 -31.06 83.77 -33.22
C GLU A 254 -30.67 84.84 -34.28
N PRO A 255 -31.62 85.25 -35.17
CA PRO A 255 -31.35 86.32 -36.18
C PRO A 255 -31.32 87.72 -35.56
N PRO A 256 -30.55 88.68 -36.12
CA PRO A 256 -30.36 90.00 -35.56
C PRO A 256 -31.43 91.01 -36.00
N GLY A 257 -31.83 91.85 -35.04
CA GLY A 257 -32.20 93.18 -35.36
C GLY A 257 -33.68 93.60 -35.36
N GLY A 258 -34.05 94.59 -34.57
CA GLY A 258 -35.26 95.37 -34.63
C GLY A 258 -35.38 96.33 -33.46
N ASP A 259 -34.99 97.58 -33.74
CA ASP A 259 -34.98 98.72 -32.89
C ASP A 259 -36.23 98.98 -31.97
N LYS A 260 -35.94 99.47 -30.81
CA LYS A 260 -36.52 100.52 -29.92
C LYS A 260 -37.90 101.12 -30.26
N PRO A 261 -38.72 101.70 -29.31
CA PRO A 261 -38.25 102.49 -28.15
C PRO A 261 -39.05 102.34 -26.85
N SER A 262 -38.44 102.82 -25.78
CA SER A 262 -38.88 103.67 -24.67
C SER A 262 -40.26 103.59 -24.16
N GLU A 263 -40.39 103.29 -22.90
CA GLU A 263 -40.97 104.25 -21.87
C GLU A 263 -40.91 103.56 -20.50
N SER A 264 -40.41 104.31 -19.57
CA SER A 264 -40.57 104.24 -18.12
C SER A 264 -41.85 105.03 -17.70
N PRO A 265 -42.19 105.18 -16.45
CA PRO A 265 -42.27 104.25 -15.27
C PRO A 265 -43.62 104.28 -14.64
N THR A 266 -43.84 103.58 -13.57
CA THR A 266 -44.59 103.96 -12.36
C THR A 266 -44.96 102.69 -11.59
N ASP A 267 -44.47 102.50 -10.46
CA ASP A 267 -44.86 102.92 -9.15
C ASP A 267 -46.02 102.08 -8.51
N LYS A 268 -45.79 101.77 -7.25
CA LYS A 268 -46.67 101.36 -6.15
C LYS A 268 -47.04 99.88 -6.07
N LYS A 269 -46.61 99.26 -5.00
CA LYS A 269 -46.99 99.35 -3.59
C LYS A 269 -48.06 98.30 -3.18
N ASP A 270 -47.68 97.62 -2.15
CA ASP A 270 -48.52 97.03 -1.09
C ASP A 270 -49.45 95.83 -1.45
N ASP A 271 -49.34 94.71 -0.85
CA ASP A 271 -49.51 94.27 0.52
C ASP A 271 -48.79 92.95 0.80
#